data_c310619cd2d752b3994f640b579890a8
#
_entry.id   c310619cd2d752b3994f640b579890a8
#
_cell.length_a   1.000
_cell.length_b   1.000
_cell.length_c   1.000
_cell.angle_alpha   90.00
_cell.angle_beta   90.00
_cell.angle_gamma   90.00
#
_symmetry.space_group_name_H-M   'P 1'
#
loop_
_entity.id
_entity.type
_entity.pdbx_description
1 polymer ?
#
loop_
_entity_poly.entity_id
_entity_poly.type
_entity_poly.pdbx_seq_one_letter_code
_entity_poly.pdbx_strand_id
1 'polypeptide(L)'
;MKLQNYTLRYLALTLLAVIPVWAGLFYVLILDEVYDNIDDDLKNSKIIIIRQAFADEKLLNTPEFGINKFTIKPLPKGNYSLKDKFKNSKEFMEYDDDDEPIRTLTTIFNDQKGNFYELKIKASIVEEDELLEDLFLALIGLYVMLVVSILVVNHFLLKRIWKSFYGILGNLKNFRLGTGIRFEKVKTPIDEFKILSNEVEEMLHRNEVIYSSQKQFIENASHELQTPLAISINKLELFAENNILPEEQMMEIGKITDTLNRLVRMNKSLLMLSKIENQQFGDEEVVNFNELIIQLTEDFSDLAEFKQVKISIIGNAVLKFKMNRGLAGALINNLLKNALVHNHPEGFVEFSIDENSFSITNSGLNSPLNSDAIFNRFYRHTTTNESTGLGLSIVKSIINSYSILISYSFKSNHSFKITFPKK
;
A
#
# COMPACT_ATOMS: atom_id res chain seq x y z
N MET A 1 2.90 1.85 -6.93
CA MET A 1 2.20 1.68 -8.23
C MET A 1 0.79 1.14 -7.96
N LYS A 2 -0.28 1.65 -8.58
CA LYS A 2 -1.63 1.10 -8.36
C LYS A 2 -1.72 -0.28 -8.98
N LEU A 3 -2.39 -1.22 -8.33
CA LEU A 3 -2.55 -2.62 -8.80
C LEU A 3 -3.16 -2.69 -10.21
N GLN A 4 -4.07 -1.77 -10.53
CA GLN A 4 -4.66 -1.60 -11.86
C GLN A 4 -3.58 -1.41 -12.96
N ASN A 5 -2.59 -0.56 -12.73
CA ASN A 5 -1.52 -0.30 -13.70
C ASN A 5 -0.54 -1.48 -13.80
N TYR A 6 -0.40 -2.24 -12.71
CA TYR A 6 0.40 -3.45 -12.69
C TYR A 6 -0.21 -4.54 -13.58
N THR A 7 -1.49 -4.86 -13.38
CA THR A 7 -2.20 -5.87 -14.19
C THR A 7 -2.26 -5.50 -15.67
N LEU A 8 -2.52 -4.21 -15.97
CA LEU A 8 -2.58 -3.71 -17.35
C LEU A 8 -1.23 -3.82 -18.07
N ARG A 9 -0.11 -3.58 -17.35
CA ARG A 9 1.24 -3.72 -17.90
C ARG A 9 1.57 -5.17 -18.27
N TYR A 10 1.26 -6.13 -17.41
CA TYR A 10 1.50 -7.54 -17.71
C TYR A 10 0.60 -8.05 -18.84
N LEU A 11 -0.67 -7.63 -18.88
CA LEU A 11 -1.56 -7.96 -19.98
C LEU A 11 -1.03 -7.39 -21.30
N ALA A 12 -0.57 -6.14 -21.31
CA ALA A 12 0.02 -5.54 -22.51
C ALA A 12 1.25 -6.31 -22.99
N LEU A 13 2.17 -6.67 -22.08
CA LEU A 13 3.37 -7.45 -22.42
C LEU A 13 3.04 -8.83 -22.97
N THR A 14 2.07 -9.53 -22.38
CA THR A 14 1.63 -10.85 -22.89
C THR A 14 1.00 -10.75 -24.28
N LEU A 15 0.14 -9.76 -24.54
CA LEU A 15 -0.46 -9.53 -25.84
C LEU A 15 0.61 -9.18 -26.89
N LEU A 16 1.56 -8.32 -26.54
CA LEU A 16 2.68 -7.94 -27.40
C LEU A 16 3.59 -9.12 -27.75
N ALA A 17 3.66 -10.15 -26.92
CA ALA A 17 4.47 -11.33 -27.17
C ALA A 17 3.70 -12.43 -27.92
N VAL A 18 2.46 -12.72 -27.51
CA VAL A 18 1.69 -13.88 -28.01
C VAL A 18 1.11 -13.64 -29.40
N ILE A 19 0.52 -12.48 -29.63
CA ILE A 19 -0.17 -12.24 -30.92
C ILE A 19 0.79 -12.23 -32.13
N PRO A 20 2.00 -11.60 -32.07
CA PRO A 20 2.94 -11.66 -33.21
C PRO A 20 3.42 -13.07 -33.52
N VAL A 21 3.56 -13.93 -32.52
CA VAL A 21 3.93 -15.34 -32.73
C VAL A 21 2.86 -16.05 -33.56
N TRP A 22 1.59 -15.88 -33.20
CA TRP A 22 0.48 -16.46 -33.97
C TRP A 22 0.33 -15.85 -35.32
N ALA A 23 0.50 -14.53 -35.47
CA ALA A 23 0.46 -13.84 -36.75
C ALA A 23 1.59 -14.31 -37.70
N GLY A 24 2.80 -14.48 -37.13
CA GLY A 24 3.94 -15.01 -37.93
C GLY A 24 3.72 -16.46 -38.35
N LEU A 25 3.19 -17.30 -37.46
CA LEU A 25 2.85 -18.69 -37.82
C LEU A 25 1.78 -18.74 -38.91
N PHE A 26 0.74 -17.91 -38.82
CA PHE A 26 -0.32 -17.82 -39.83
C PHE A 26 0.21 -17.34 -41.17
N TYR A 27 1.08 -16.33 -41.18
CA TYR A 27 1.72 -15.82 -42.39
C TYR A 27 2.57 -16.91 -43.08
N VAL A 28 3.36 -17.67 -42.31
CA VAL A 28 4.17 -18.79 -42.88
C VAL A 28 3.29 -19.86 -43.50
N LEU A 29 2.17 -20.21 -42.85
CA LEU A 29 1.24 -21.22 -43.40
C LEU A 29 0.59 -20.75 -44.71
N ILE A 30 0.20 -19.48 -44.80
CA ILE A 30 -0.35 -18.93 -46.05
C ILE A 30 0.71 -18.87 -47.16
N LEU A 31 1.93 -18.48 -46.80
CA LEU A 31 3.02 -18.41 -47.76
C LEU A 31 3.34 -19.79 -48.33
N ASP A 32 3.34 -20.85 -47.51
CA ASP A 32 3.53 -22.24 -47.95
C ASP A 32 2.42 -22.66 -48.92
N GLU A 33 1.14 -22.40 -48.58
CA GLU A 33 -0.02 -22.72 -49.42
C GLU A 33 0.00 -21.98 -50.76
N VAL A 34 0.40 -20.70 -50.79
CA VAL A 34 0.53 -19.93 -52.02
C VAL A 34 1.58 -20.53 -52.96
N TYR A 35 2.76 -20.87 -52.42
CA TYR A 35 3.80 -21.51 -53.22
C TYR A 35 3.42 -22.91 -53.69
N ASP A 36 2.72 -23.70 -52.92
CA ASP A 36 2.22 -25.01 -53.32
C ASP A 36 1.22 -24.91 -54.49
N ASN A 37 0.32 -23.92 -54.46
CA ASN A 37 -0.62 -23.66 -55.56
C ASN A 37 0.10 -23.29 -56.85
N ILE A 38 1.11 -22.41 -56.78
CA ILE A 38 1.92 -22.02 -57.98
C ILE A 38 2.67 -23.23 -58.52
N ASP A 39 3.25 -24.06 -57.65
CA ASP A 39 3.96 -25.29 -58.08
C ASP A 39 3.03 -26.28 -58.75
N ASP A 40 1.81 -26.40 -58.29
CA ASP A 40 0.79 -27.28 -58.92
C ASP A 40 0.34 -26.75 -60.26
N ASP A 41 0.18 -25.44 -60.43
CA ASP A 41 -0.12 -24.81 -61.74
C ASP A 41 1.03 -25.01 -62.75
N LEU A 42 2.28 -24.87 -62.30
CA LEU A 42 3.46 -25.17 -63.13
C LEU A 42 3.54 -26.66 -63.51
N LYS A 43 3.19 -27.59 -62.60
CA LYS A 43 3.09 -29.03 -62.92
C LYS A 43 2.00 -29.31 -63.96
N ASN A 44 0.83 -28.69 -63.82
CA ASN A 44 -0.25 -28.81 -64.79
C ASN A 44 0.18 -28.28 -66.14
N SER A 45 0.81 -27.11 -66.19
CA SER A 45 1.37 -26.51 -67.42
C SER A 45 2.42 -27.41 -68.05
N LYS A 46 3.31 -28.02 -67.26
CA LYS A 46 4.28 -29.02 -67.70
C LYS A 46 3.61 -30.13 -68.53
N ILE A 47 2.54 -30.74 -67.97
CA ILE A 47 1.83 -31.86 -68.60
C ILE A 47 1.21 -31.45 -69.92
N ILE A 48 0.60 -30.25 -69.98
CA ILE A 48 0.00 -29.72 -71.16
C ILE A 48 1.04 -29.49 -72.25
N ILE A 49 2.17 -28.80 -71.93
CA ILE A 49 3.24 -28.46 -72.89
C ILE A 49 3.92 -29.72 -73.40
N ILE A 50 4.23 -30.70 -72.56
CA ILE A 50 4.83 -31.96 -73.01
C ILE A 50 3.86 -32.72 -73.98
N ARG A 51 2.57 -32.73 -73.67
CA ARG A 51 1.57 -33.32 -74.56
C ARG A 51 1.47 -32.63 -75.93
N GLN A 52 1.53 -31.30 -75.95
CA GLN A 52 1.56 -30.51 -77.13
C GLN A 52 2.84 -30.71 -77.96
N ALA A 53 4.02 -30.77 -77.27
CA ALA A 53 5.31 -31.02 -77.91
C ALA A 53 5.39 -32.43 -78.60
N PHE A 54 4.66 -33.41 -78.03
CA PHE A 54 4.52 -34.71 -78.70
C PHE A 54 3.59 -34.66 -79.91
N ALA A 55 2.65 -33.74 -80.04
CA ALA A 55 1.75 -33.58 -81.12
C ALA A 55 2.36 -32.70 -82.27
N ASP A 56 3.22 -31.72 -81.90
CA ASP A 56 3.91 -30.82 -82.85
C ASP A 56 5.43 -30.81 -82.55
N GLU A 57 6.21 -31.53 -83.40
CA GLU A 57 7.69 -31.62 -83.29
C GLU A 57 8.39 -30.26 -83.39
N LYS A 58 7.76 -29.23 -83.95
CA LYS A 58 8.32 -27.87 -83.99
C LYS A 58 8.52 -27.26 -82.57
N LEU A 59 7.69 -27.61 -81.62
CA LEU A 59 7.80 -27.15 -80.20
C LEU A 59 9.01 -27.74 -79.49
N LEU A 60 9.56 -28.89 -79.92
CA LEU A 60 10.73 -29.52 -79.35
C LEU A 60 12.04 -28.70 -79.52
N ASN A 61 12.03 -27.66 -80.31
CA ASN A 61 13.15 -26.76 -80.46
C ASN A 61 12.72 -25.31 -80.32
N THR A 62 12.27 -24.95 -79.14
CA THR A 62 11.90 -23.60 -78.69
C THR A 62 12.97 -23.07 -77.69
N PRO A 63 14.09 -22.51 -78.25
CA PRO A 63 15.29 -22.23 -77.47
C PRO A 63 15.15 -20.98 -76.53
N GLU A 64 14.21 -20.09 -76.85
CA GLU A 64 14.01 -18.81 -76.17
C GLU A 64 12.62 -18.69 -75.59
N PHE A 65 12.53 -18.00 -74.46
CA PHE A 65 11.25 -17.63 -73.87
C PHE A 65 10.58 -16.55 -74.75
N GLY A 66 9.56 -16.96 -75.43
CA GLY A 66 8.72 -16.05 -76.19
C GLY A 66 7.36 -15.89 -75.55
N ILE A 67 6.35 -15.62 -76.36
CA ILE A 67 4.94 -15.50 -75.97
C ILE A 67 4.43 -16.72 -75.17
N ASN A 68 5.08 -17.88 -75.38
CA ASN A 68 4.67 -19.15 -74.77
C ASN A 68 5.15 -19.38 -73.31
N LYS A 69 5.89 -18.44 -72.76
CA LYS A 69 6.40 -18.54 -71.34
C LYS A 69 7.13 -19.86 -70.99
N PHE A 70 7.59 -20.66 -71.96
CA PHE A 70 8.40 -21.85 -71.78
C PHE A 70 9.52 -21.99 -72.79
N THR A 71 10.56 -22.78 -72.46
CA THR A 71 11.62 -23.17 -73.37
C THR A 71 11.80 -24.69 -73.38
N ILE A 72 12.06 -25.25 -74.57
CA ILE A 72 12.44 -26.67 -74.72
C ILE A 72 13.78 -26.69 -75.46
N LYS A 73 14.78 -27.30 -74.81
CA LYS A 73 16.12 -27.43 -75.39
C LYS A 73 16.53 -28.90 -75.46
N PRO A 74 17.01 -29.38 -76.60
CA PRO A 74 17.49 -30.74 -76.74
C PRO A 74 18.75 -30.93 -75.87
N LEU A 75 18.86 -32.10 -75.16
CA LEU A 75 20.00 -32.47 -74.37
C LEU A 75 20.78 -33.59 -75.00
N PRO A 76 22.12 -33.67 -74.82
CA PRO A 76 22.90 -34.80 -75.26
C PRO A 76 22.42 -36.10 -74.54
N LYS A 77 22.68 -37.25 -75.21
CA LYS A 77 22.37 -38.55 -74.56
C LYS A 77 23.16 -38.72 -73.23
N GLY A 78 22.43 -38.88 -72.15
CA GLY A 78 23.03 -38.98 -70.80
C GLY A 78 22.03 -39.54 -69.80
N ASN A 79 22.48 -39.75 -68.58
CA ASN A 79 21.62 -40.18 -67.49
C ASN A 79 21.19 -38.95 -66.70
N TYR A 80 19.93 -38.54 -66.85
CA TYR A 80 19.37 -37.33 -66.25
C TYR A 80 18.32 -37.67 -65.20
N SER A 81 18.26 -36.81 -64.15
CA SER A 81 17.18 -36.91 -63.13
C SER A 81 15.92 -36.26 -63.71
N LEU A 82 14.86 -37.08 -63.80
CA LEU A 82 13.53 -36.64 -64.23
C LEU A 82 12.71 -35.89 -63.15
N LYS A 83 13.36 -35.53 -62.03
CA LYS A 83 12.68 -34.82 -60.93
C LYS A 83 12.49 -33.36 -61.26
N ASP A 84 11.32 -32.84 -60.98
CA ASP A 84 10.99 -31.42 -61.09
C ASP A 84 11.82 -30.60 -60.11
N LYS A 85 12.37 -29.48 -60.57
CA LYS A 85 13.12 -28.52 -59.77
C LYS A 85 12.44 -27.17 -59.87
N PHE A 86 12.05 -26.64 -58.71
CA PHE A 86 11.46 -25.29 -58.59
C PHE A 86 12.53 -24.32 -58.09
N LYS A 87 12.53 -23.11 -58.67
CA LYS A 87 13.46 -22.06 -58.28
C LYS A 87 12.79 -20.70 -58.38
N ASN A 88 12.87 -19.90 -57.34
CA ASN A 88 12.51 -18.49 -57.36
C ASN A 88 13.67 -17.70 -57.97
N SER A 89 13.36 -16.73 -58.82
CA SER A 89 14.29 -15.78 -59.43
C SER A 89 13.56 -14.48 -59.72
N LYS A 90 14.30 -13.43 -59.98
CA LYS A 90 13.76 -12.19 -60.51
C LYS A 90 14.11 -12.06 -61.99
N GLU A 91 13.24 -11.48 -62.77
CA GLU A 91 13.44 -11.22 -64.21
C GLU A 91 12.99 -9.79 -64.50
N PHE A 92 13.83 -9.06 -65.23
CA PHE A 92 13.52 -7.69 -65.63
C PHE A 92 12.39 -7.68 -66.64
N MET A 93 11.33 -6.93 -66.41
CA MET A 93 10.19 -6.76 -67.29
C MET A 93 10.24 -5.38 -67.91
N GLU A 94 10.40 -5.32 -69.24
CA GLU A 94 10.53 -4.07 -70.01
C GLU A 94 9.27 -3.18 -69.95
N TYR A 95 8.09 -3.74 -69.62
CA TYR A 95 6.84 -3.00 -69.56
C TYR A 95 6.74 -2.16 -68.30
N ASP A 96 7.17 -2.71 -67.17
CA ASP A 96 7.08 -2.06 -65.85
C ASP A 96 8.40 -1.43 -65.41
N ASP A 97 9.49 -1.61 -66.17
CA ASP A 97 10.86 -1.11 -65.88
C ASP A 97 11.35 -1.58 -64.50
N ASP A 98 10.93 -2.80 -64.08
CA ASP A 98 11.26 -3.37 -62.73
C ASP A 98 11.56 -4.88 -62.84
N ASP A 99 12.23 -5.38 -61.79
CA ASP A 99 12.54 -6.79 -61.58
C ASP A 99 11.37 -7.53 -60.94
N GLU A 100 10.55 -8.22 -61.74
CA GLU A 100 9.44 -9.02 -61.26
C GLU A 100 9.87 -10.38 -60.71
N PRO A 101 9.27 -10.83 -59.59
CA PRO A 101 9.49 -12.15 -59.06
C PRO A 101 8.85 -13.23 -59.96
N ILE A 102 9.65 -14.24 -60.31
CA ILE A 102 9.20 -15.36 -61.14
C ILE A 102 9.53 -16.70 -60.46
N ARG A 103 8.64 -17.67 -60.67
CA ARG A 103 8.88 -19.06 -60.29
C ARG A 103 9.15 -19.89 -61.54
N THR A 104 10.24 -20.60 -61.53
CA THR A 104 10.66 -21.41 -62.65
C THR A 104 10.62 -22.90 -62.31
N LEU A 105 9.87 -23.67 -63.06
CA LEU A 105 9.93 -25.13 -63.06
C LEU A 105 10.93 -25.57 -64.12
N THR A 106 11.90 -26.38 -63.76
CA THR A 106 12.84 -27.04 -64.66
C THR A 106 12.64 -28.54 -64.56
N THR A 107 12.34 -29.18 -65.67
CA THR A 107 12.15 -30.64 -65.75
C THR A 107 12.80 -31.21 -66.99
N ILE A 108 13.12 -32.48 -66.99
CA ILE A 108 13.66 -33.23 -68.12
C ILE A 108 12.67 -34.32 -68.54
N PHE A 109 12.36 -34.41 -69.80
CA PHE A 109 11.51 -35.45 -70.42
C PHE A 109 12.16 -36.08 -71.63
N ASN A 110 11.70 -37.24 -72.03
CA ASN A 110 12.16 -37.93 -73.23
C ASN A 110 11.02 -38.07 -74.26
N ASP A 111 11.38 -37.98 -75.53
CA ASP A 111 10.44 -38.26 -76.64
C ASP A 111 10.29 -39.78 -76.83
N GLN A 112 9.37 -40.17 -77.71
CA GLN A 112 9.17 -41.57 -78.13
C GLN A 112 10.40 -42.19 -78.80
N LYS A 113 11.31 -41.41 -79.28
CA LYS A 113 12.56 -41.82 -79.93
C LYS A 113 13.72 -41.92 -78.99
N GLY A 114 13.51 -41.64 -77.64
CA GLY A 114 14.52 -41.72 -76.63
C GLY A 114 15.48 -40.54 -76.51
N ASN A 115 15.15 -39.41 -77.14
CA ASN A 115 15.93 -38.16 -77.00
C ASN A 115 15.48 -37.41 -75.73
N PHE A 116 16.44 -36.79 -75.02
CA PHE A 116 16.16 -35.99 -73.81
C PHE A 116 16.04 -34.52 -74.12
N TYR A 117 15.06 -33.87 -73.45
CA TYR A 117 14.79 -32.43 -73.63
C TYR A 117 14.69 -31.83 -72.19
N GLU A 118 15.28 -30.63 -71.98
CA GLU A 118 15.06 -29.78 -70.83
C GLU A 118 13.88 -28.84 -71.13
N LEU A 119 12.85 -28.91 -70.28
CA LEU A 119 11.71 -27.99 -70.34
C LEU A 119 11.86 -27.05 -69.14
N LYS A 120 11.84 -25.73 -69.39
CA LYS A 120 11.73 -24.69 -68.35
C LYS A 120 10.44 -23.93 -68.61
N ILE A 121 9.66 -23.76 -67.55
CA ILE A 121 8.41 -23.01 -67.55
C ILE A 121 8.55 -21.90 -66.53
N LYS A 122 8.18 -20.69 -66.91
CA LYS A 122 8.18 -19.53 -65.98
C LYS A 122 6.74 -19.10 -65.73
N ALA A 123 6.44 -18.80 -64.46
CA ALA A 123 5.23 -18.13 -64.07
C ALA A 123 5.61 -16.86 -63.31
N SER A 124 4.96 -15.75 -63.63
CA SER A 124 5.03 -14.54 -62.80
C SER A 124 4.28 -14.82 -61.51
N ILE A 125 4.78 -14.31 -60.45
CA ILE A 125 4.16 -14.39 -59.10
C ILE A 125 3.92 -12.99 -58.54
N VAL A 126 3.80 -11.98 -59.42
CA VAL A 126 3.61 -10.57 -59.00
C VAL A 126 2.30 -10.41 -58.24
N GLU A 127 1.19 -10.97 -58.77
CA GLU A 127 -0.13 -10.87 -58.14
C GLU A 127 -0.13 -11.54 -56.75
N GLU A 128 0.54 -12.68 -56.63
CA GLU A 128 0.66 -13.40 -55.34
C GLU A 128 1.57 -12.67 -54.39
N ASP A 129 2.64 -12.02 -54.85
CA ASP A 129 3.57 -11.26 -54.00
C ASP A 129 2.89 -9.99 -53.46
N GLU A 130 2.15 -9.24 -54.29
CA GLU A 130 1.32 -8.12 -53.88
C GLU A 130 0.25 -8.54 -52.86
N LEU A 131 -0.43 -9.67 -53.09
CA LEU A 131 -1.40 -10.22 -52.15
C LEU A 131 -0.75 -10.56 -50.79
N LEU A 132 0.46 -11.09 -50.80
CA LEU A 132 1.22 -11.39 -49.57
C LEU A 132 1.62 -10.12 -48.82
N GLU A 133 2.02 -9.04 -49.54
CA GLU A 133 2.30 -7.74 -48.93
C GLU A 133 1.05 -7.11 -48.32
N ASP A 134 -0.06 -7.09 -49.08
CA ASP A 134 -1.35 -6.58 -48.57
C ASP A 134 -1.85 -7.37 -47.36
N LEU A 135 -1.72 -8.70 -47.39
CA LEU A 135 -2.03 -9.55 -46.25
C LEU A 135 -1.16 -9.23 -45.04
N PHE A 136 0.14 -9.02 -45.24
CA PHE A 136 1.06 -8.66 -44.15
C PHE A 136 0.70 -7.32 -43.54
N LEU A 137 0.40 -6.30 -44.35
CA LEU A 137 -0.05 -4.99 -43.87
C LEU A 137 -1.40 -5.08 -43.16
N ALA A 138 -2.34 -5.87 -43.69
CA ALA A 138 -3.63 -6.10 -43.06
C ALA A 138 -3.48 -6.81 -41.71
N LEU A 139 -2.59 -7.80 -41.58
CA LEU A 139 -2.27 -8.48 -40.31
C LEU A 139 -1.67 -7.51 -39.28
N ILE A 140 -0.76 -6.63 -39.69
CA ILE A 140 -0.22 -5.58 -38.79
C ILE A 140 -1.33 -4.63 -38.35
N GLY A 141 -2.17 -4.17 -39.25
CA GLY A 141 -3.31 -3.29 -38.93
C GLY A 141 -4.28 -3.94 -37.94
N LEU A 142 -4.65 -5.19 -38.22
CA LEU A 142 -5.51 -5.98 -37.34
C LEU A 142 -4.87 -6.19 -35.95
N TYR A 143 -3.60 -6.50 -35.93
CA TYR A 143 -2.85 -6.66 -34.66
C TYR A 143 -2.88 -5.39 -33.83
N VAL A 144 -2.55 -4.24 -34.40
CA VAL A 144 -2.56 -2.95 -33.69
C VAL A 144 -3.96 -2.63 -33.19
N MET A 145 -4.97 -2.78 -34.04
CA MET A 145 -6.37 -2.53 -33.67
C MET A 145 -6.83 -3.44 -32.50
N LEU A 146 -6.47 -4.72 -32.54
CA LEU A 146 -6.84 -5.70 -31.54
C LEU A 146 -6.16 -5.38 -30.19
N VAL A 147 -4.85 -5.08 -30.21
CA VAL A 147 -4.11 -4.70 -28.99
C VAL A 147 -4.69 -3.42 -28.36
N VAL A 148 -4.92 -2.39 -29.17
CA VAL A 148 -5.51 -1.13 -28.69
C VAL A 148 -6.91 -1.37 -28.11
N SER A 149 -7.76 -2.11 -28.83
CA SER A 149 -9.12 -2.44 -28.37
C SER A 149 -9.11 -3.17 -27.02
N ILE A 150 -8.28 -4.21 -26.89
CA ILE A 150 -8.18 -4.97 -25.64
C ILE A 150 -7.68 -4.07 -24.50
N LEU A 151 -6.66 -3.24 -24.73
CA LEU A 151 -6.12 -2.34 -23.68
C LEU A 151 -7.16 -1.31 -23.23
N VAL A 152 -7.93 -0.74 -24.17
CA VAL A 152 -8.99 0.22 -23.88
C VAL A 152 -10.09 -0.44 -23.05
N VAL A 153 -10.63 -1.58 -23.51
CA VAL A 153 -11.68 -2.31 -22.78
C VAL A 153 -11.22 -2.70 -21.38
N ASN A 154 -10.01 -3.28 -21.25
CA ASN A 154 -9.47 -3.65 -19.94
C ASN A 154 -9.22 -2.44 -19.02
N HIS A 155 -8.77 -1.31 -19.58
CA HIS A 155 -8.61 -0.10 -18.78
C HIS A 155 -9.92 0.33 -18.11
N PHE A 156 -11.02 0.40 -18.88
CA PHE A 156 -12.33 0.76 -18.34
C PHE A 156 -12.88 -0.29 -17.38
N LEU A 157 -12.75 -1.58 -17.72
CA LEU A 157 -13.21 -2.69 -16.88
C LEU A 157 -12.48 -2.72 -15.53
N LEU A 158 -11.15 -2.68 -15.55
CA LEU A 158 -10.32 -2.68 -14.34
C LEU A 158 -10.59 -1.45 -13.48
N LYS A 159 -10.76 -0.26 -14.08
CA LYS A 159 -11.10 0.96 -13.33
C LYS A 159 -12.41 0.81 -12.57
N ARG A 160 -13.42 0.18 -13.18
CA ARG A 160 -14.73 -0.07 -12.56
C ARG A 160 -14.64 -1.08 -11.42
N ILE A 161 -13.93 -2.19 -11.62
CA ILE A 161 -13.70 -3.24 -10.62
C ILE A 161 -12.96 -2.69 -9.40
N TRP A 162 -11.82 -2.06 -9.63
CA TRP A 162 -10.95 -1.55 -8.56
C TRP A 162 -11.55 -0.37 -7.80
N LYS A 163 -12.49 0.37 -8.36
CA LYS A 163 -13.23 1.42 -7.66
C LYS A 163 -13.92 0.88 -6.41
N SER A 164 -14.55 -0.29 -6.48
CA SER A 164 -15.21 -0.92 -5.34
C SER A 164 -14.21 -1.31 -4.24
N PHE A 165 -13.08 -1.91 -4.61
CA PHE A 165 -12.03 -2.25 -3.66
C PHE A 165 -11.44 -1.02 -2.94
N TYR A 166 -11.10 0.03 -3.68
CA TYR A 166 -10.60 1.27 -3.07
C TYR A 166 -11.66 1.99 -2.23
N GLY A 167 -12.94 1.79 -2.52
CA GLY A 167 -14.04 2.25 -1.67
C GLY A 167 -14.02 1.56 -0.30
N ILE A 168 -13.91 0.22 -0.26
CA ILE A 168 -13.80 -0.55 0.98
C ILE A 168 -12.57 -0.10 1.78
N LEU A 169 -11.42 0.01 1.11
CA LEU A 169 -10.16 0.43 1.75
C LEU A 169 -10.24 1.87 2.30
N GLY A 170 -10.89 2.77 1.57
CA GLY A 170 -11.12 4.16 1.99
C GLY A 170 -11.99 4.24 3.25
N ASN A 171 -13.10 3.51 3.27
CA ASN A 171 -14.01 3.45 4.41
C ASN A 171 -13.32 2.84 5.65
N LEU A 172 -12.51 1.78 5.45
CA LEU A 172 -11.72 1.17 6.51
C LEU A 172 -10.67 2.14 7.07
N LYS A 173 -9.98 2.89 6.21
CA LYS A 173 -8.97 3.88 6.64
C LYS A 173 -9.56 5.03 7.46
N ASN A 174 -10.79 5.42 7.12
CA ASN A 174 -11.49 6.52 7.79
C ASN A 174 -12.23 6.08 9.07
N PHE A 175 -12.39 4.78 9.26
CA PHE A 175 -13.03 4.24 10.44
C PHE A 175 -12.21 4.54 11.70
N ARG A 176 -12.88 4.99 12.76
CA ARG A 176 -12.32 5.22 14.10
C ARG A 176 -13.23 4.63 15.14
N LEU A 177 -12.70 3.78 16.01
CA LEU A 177 -13.42 3.21 17.15
C LEU A 177 -13.89 4.34 18.10
N GLY A 178 -15.12 4.25 18.56
CA GLY A 178 -15.66 5.19 19.56
C GLY A 178 -16.11 6.56 19.03
N THR A 179 -15.94 6.86 17.74
CA THR A 179 -16.34 8.17 17.15
C THR A 179 -17.75 8.18 16.57
N GLY A 180 -18.44 7.05 16.58
CA GLY A 180 -19.78 6.91 15.97
C GLY A 180 -19.77 6.88 14.43
N ILE A 181 -18.60 6.95 13.79
CA ILE A 181 -18.47 6.84 12.32
C ILE A 181 -18.67 5.36 11.96
N ARG A 182 -19.78 5.07 11.27
CA ARG A 182 -20.07 3.71 10.82
C ARG A 182 -19.31 3.40 9.53
N PHE A 183 -18.92 2.13 9.38
CA PHE A 183 -18.42 1.62 8.12
C PHE A 183 -19.56 1.56 7.11
N GLU A 184 -19.42 2.26 5.97
CA GLU A 184 -20.41 2.24 4.91
C GLU A 184 -20.13 1.09 3.94
N LYS A 185 -21.14 0.23 3.72
CA LYS A 185 -21.06 -0.85 2.74
C LYS A 185 -20.87 -0.30 1.34
N VAL A 186 -19.89 -0.84 0.62
CA VAL A 186 -19.68 -0.52 -0.77
C VAL A 186 -20.58 -1.36 -1.65
N LYS A 187 -21.47 -0.71 -2.41
CA LYS A 187 -22.30 -1.39 -3.42
C LYS A 187 -21.43 -1.83 -4.59
N THR A 188 -21.33 -3.13 -4.80
CA THR A 188 -20.52 -3.74 -5.86
C THR A 188 -21.27 -4.93 -6.48
N PRO A 189 -21.14 -5.16 -7.80
CA PRO A 189 -21.69 -6.35 -8.44
C PRO A 189 -20.83 -7.61 -8.23
N ILE A 190 -19.62 -7.47 -7.64
CA ILE A 190 -18.62 -8.54 -7.49
C ILE A 190 -18.83 -9.20 -6.14
N ASP A 191 -19.10 -10.50 -6.14
CA ASP A 191 -19.49 -11.24 -4.94
C ASP A 191 -18.35 -11.32 -3.92
N GLU A 192 -17.09 -11.47 -4.35
CA GLU A 192 -15.92 -11.46 -3.47
C GLU A 192 -15.80 -10.14 -2.70
N PHE A 193 -16.11 -9.03 -3.35
CA PHE A 193 -16.07 -7.73 -2.69
C PHE A 193 -17.27 -7.49 -1.78
N LYS A 194 -18.44 -8.09 -2.07
CA LYS A 194 -19.59 -8.09 -1.15
C LYS A 194 -19.25 -8.86 0.13
N ILE A 195 -18.68 -10.07 -0.02
CA ILE A 195 -18.25 -10.90 1.10
C ILE A 195 -17.22 -10.13 1.92
N LEU A 196 -16.16 -9.62 1.30
CA LEU A 196 -15.13 -8.83 1.98
C LEU A 196 -15.73 -7.64 2.74
N SER A 197 -16.65 -6.88 2.12
CA SER A 197 -17.29 -5.73 2.75
C SER A 197 -18.14 -6.12 3.96
N ASN A 198 -18.86 -7.25 3.89
CA ASN A 198 -19.66 -7.76 4.99
C ASN A 198 -18.78 -8.27 6.16
N GLU A 199 -17.73 -9.04 5.86
CA GLU A 199 -16.81 -9.53 6.89
C GLU A 199 -16.07 -8.40 7.61
N VAL A 200 -15.65 -7.38 6.87
CA VAL A 200 -15.03 -6.17 7.45
C VAL A 200 -16.02 -5.45 8.35
N GLU A 201 -17.27 -5.24 7.90
CA GLU A 201 -18.31 -4.61 8.72
C GLU A 201 -18.57 -5.39 9.99
N GLU A 202 -18.74 -6.72 9.91
CA GLU A 202 -18.99 -7.56 11.07
C GLU A 202 -17.81 -7.54 12.05
N MET A 203 -16.58 -7.61 11.55
CA MET A 203 -15.37 -7.49 12.36
C MET A 203 -15.31 -6.13 13.08
N LEU A 204 -15.59 -5.04 12.38
CA LEU A 204 -15.60 -3.69 12.96
C LEU A 204 -16.72 -3.54 14.00
N HIS A 205 -17.91 -4.08 13.74
CA HIS A 205 -19.03 -4.06 14.68
C HIS A 205 -18.70 -4.86 15.95
N ARG A 206 -18.14 -6.06 15.83
CA ARG A 206 -17.67 -6.84 17.00
C ARG A 206 -16.63 -6.07 17.81
N ASN A 207 -15.68 -5.43 17.15
CA ASN A 207 -14.69 -4.60 17.83
C ASN A 207 -15.33 -3.41 18.57
N GLU A 208 -16.32 -2.77 17.98
CA GLU A 208 -17.05 -1.65 18.61
C GLU A 208 -17.84 -2.10 19.86
N VAL A 209 -18.49 -3.27 19.79
CA VAL A 209 -19.16 -3.88 20.94
C VAL A 209 -18.19 -4.22 22.07
N ILE A 210 -17.07 -4.86 21.74
CA ILE A 210 -16.03 -5.20 22.74
C ILE A 210 -15.50 -3.92 23.37
N TYR A 211 -15.18 -2.92 22.57
CA TYR A 211 -14.68 -1.63 23.02
C TYR A 211 -15.67 -0.92 23.96
N SER A 212 -16.95 -0.85 23.59
CA SER A 212 -17.98 -0.23 24.44
C SER A 212 -18.21 -1.00 25.75
N SER A 213 -18.21 -2.34 25.69
CA SER A 213 -18.30 -3.19 26.87
C SER A 213 -17.09 -3.00 27.81
N GLN A 214 -15.88 -2.96 27.26
CA GLN A 214 -14.66 -2.73 28.06
C GLN A 214 -14.68 -1.35 28.71
N LYS A 215 -15.13 -0.32 27.97
CA LYS A 215 -15.32 1.03 28.49
C LYS A 215 -16.27 1.04 29.70
N GLN A 216 -17.47 0.49 29.50
CA GLN A 216 -18.50 0.43 30.53
C GLN A 216 -18.04 -0.38 31.76
N PHE A 217 -17.33 -1.50 31.53
CA PHE A 217 -16.76 -2.31 32.61
C PHE A 217 -15.80 -1.50 33.47
N ILE A 218 -14.85 -0.75 32.83
CA ILE A 218 -13.87 0.07 33.58
C ILE A 218 -14.55 1.21 34.35
N GLU A 219 -15.53 1.88 33.72
CA GLU A 219 -16.30 2.94 34.39
C GLU A 219 -17.06 2.41 35.60
N ASN A 220 -17.81 1.33 35.42
CA ASN A 220 -18.59 0.72 36.52
C ASN A 220 -17.69 0.17 37.63
N ALA A 221 -16.65 -0.59 37.27
CA ALA A 221 -15.71 -1.14 38.27
C ALA A 221 -15.05 -0.04 39.09
N SER A 222 -14.72 1.09 38.48
CA SER A 222 -14.11 2.21 39.22
C SER A 222 -15.07 2.86 40.16
N HIS A 223 -16.33 3.05 39.80
CA HIS A 223 -17.36 3.58 40.71
C HIS A 223 -17.66 2.62 41.86
N GLU A 224 -17.79 1.32 41.53
CA GLU A 224 -18.05 0.28 42.55
C GLU A 224 -16.87 0.08 43.52
N LEU A 225 -15.64 0.41 43.12
CA LEU A 225 -14.47 0.38 44.01
C LEU A 225 -14.32 1.68 44.84
N GLN A 226 -14.70 2.83 44.29
CA GLN A 226 -14.58 4.10 44.99
C GLN A 226 -15.46 4.17 46.26
N THR A 227 -16.70 3.69 46.15
CA THR A 227 -17.68 3.74 47.24
C THR A 227 -17.23 2.95 48.50
N PRO A 228 -16.86 1.64 48.39
CA PRO A 228 -16.46 0.91 49.60
C PRO A 228 -15.12 1.42 50.19
N LEU A 229 -14.21 1.91 49.33
CA LEU A 229 -12.96 2.53 49.80
C LEU A 229 -13.24 3.80 50.62
N ALA A 230 -14.11 4.69 50.15
CA ALA A 230 -14.50 5.91 50.83
C ALA A 230 -15.20 5.60 52.18
N ILE A 231 -16.12 4.61 52.17
CA ILE A 231 -16.79 4.14 53.41
C ILE A 231 -15.78 3.59 54.42
N SER A 232 -14.77 2.81 53.93
CA SER A 232 -13.75 2.22 54.81
C SER A 232 -12.86 3.30 55.42
N ILE A 233 -12.45 4.28 54.65
CA ILE A 233 -11.67 5.44 55.13
C ILE A 233 -12.45 6.20 56.20
N ASN A 234 -13.70 6.59 55.88
CA ASN A 234 -14.54 7.33 56.83
C ASN A 234 -14.76 6.54 58.15
N LYS A 235 -14.98 5.22 58.08
CA LYS A 235 -15.11 4.39 59.27
C LYS A 235 -13.83 4.36 60.12
N LEU A 236 -12.66 4.31 59.49
CA LEU A 236 -11.38 4.36 60.19
C LEU A 236 -11.13 5.72 60.83
N GLU A 237 -11.45 6.79 60.16
CA GLU A 237 -11.35 8.16 60.68
C GLU A 237 -12.29 8.36 61.87
N LEU A 238 -13.57 7.98 61.74
CA LEU A 238 -14.53 8.03 62.86
C LEU A 238 -14.14 7.13 64.02
N PHE A 239 -13.53 5.97 63.77
CA PHE A 239 -13.04 5.08 64.82
C PHE A 239 -11.87 5.70 65.61
N ALA A 240 -10.95 6.37 64.84
CA ALA A 240 -9.83 7.09 65.45
C ALA A 240 -10.27 8.30 66.27
N GLU A 241 -11.29 9.04 65.81
CA GLU A 241 -11.81 10.22 66.50
C GLU A 241 -12.61 9.90 67.77
N ASN A 242 -13.41 8.82 67.71
CA ASN A 242 -14.34 8.48 68.78
C ASN A 242 -13.75 7.59 69.95
N ASN A 243 -12.49 7.14 69.78
CA ASN A 243 -11.86 6.26 70.75
C ASN A 243 -10.54 6.84 71.24
N ILE A 244 -10.26 6.69 72.53
CA ILE A 244 -8.94 6.99 73.12
C ILE A 244 -8.04 5.78 72.86
N LEU A 245 -7.26 5.85 71.75
CA LEU A 245 -6.40 4.76 71.31
C LEU A 245 -4.94 4.99 71.77
N PRO A 246 -4.22 3.90 72.08
CA PRO A 246 -2.77 3.96 72.27
C PRO A 246 -2.10 4.50 70.97
N GLU A 247 -0.97 5.20 71.10
CA GLU A 247 -0.22 5.82 70.06
C GLU A 247 0.14 4.82 68.89
N GLU A 248 0.49 3.59 69.27
CA GLU A 248 0.82 2.52 68.35
C GLU A 248 -0.39 2.14 67.42
N GLN A 249 -1.59 2.04 68.03
CA GLN A 249 -2.81 1.74 67.31
C GLN A 249 -3.23 2.90 66.42
N MET A 250 -3.05 4.15 66.83
CA MET A 250 -3.30 5.35 66.08
C MET A 250 -2.38 5.39 64.84
N MET A 251 -1.08 5.08 65.01
CA MET A 251 -0.15 4.98 63.89
C MET A 251 -0.53 3.88 62.90
N GLU A 252 -1.03 2.74 63.39
CA GLU A 252 -1.43 1.63 62.52
C GLU A 252 -2.69 1.98 61.70
N ILE A 253 -3.67 2.63 62.31
CA ILE A 253 -4.84 3.18 61.58
C ILE A 253 -4.41 4.18 60.53
N GLY A 254 -3.46 5.06 60.84
CA GLY A 254 -2.88 5.99 59.89
C GLY A 254 -2.30 5.28 58.64
N LYS A 255 -1.49 4.25 58.87
CA LYS A 255 -0.90 3.43 57.79
C LYS A 255 -1.95 2.74 56.94
N ILE A 256 -3.04 2.21 57.53
CA ILE A 256 -4.15 1.59 56.80
C ILE A 256 -4.88 2.64 55.98
N THR A 257 -5.20 3.80 56.57
CA THR A 257 -5.86 4.92 55.88
C THR A 257 -5.05 5.43 54.70
N ASP A 258 -3.73 5.57 54.84
CA ASP A 258 -2.81 5.94 53.77
C ASP A 258 -2.81 4.92 52.64
N THR A 259 -2.86 3.64 52.96
CA THR A 259 -2.94 2.54 52.00
C THR A 259 -4.25 2.60 51.21
N LEU A 260 -5.38 2.80 51.85
CA LEU A 260 -6.68 2.97 51.23
C LEU A 260 -6.74 4.21 50.34
N ASN A 261 -6.23 5.35 50.82
CA ASN A 261 -6.12 6.58 50.04
C ASN A 261 -5.25 6.40 48.79
N ARG A 262 -4.19 5.61 48.90
CA ARG A 262 -3.37 5.24 47.73
C ARG A 262 -4.15 4.40 46.72
N LEU A 263 -4.96 3.43 47.14
CA LEU A 263 -5.84 2.66 46.26
C LEU A 263 -6.86 3.54 45.54
N VAL A 264 -7.46 4.52 46.25
CA VAL A 264 -8.37 5.51 45.65
C VAL A 264 -7.65 6.31 44.56
N ARG A 265 -6.45 6.85 44.87
CA ARG A 265 -5.66 7.60 43.86
C ARG A 265 -5.27 6.73 42.67
N MET A 266 -4.89 5.47 42.89
CA MET A 266 -4.54 4.54 41.82
C MET A 266 -5.75 4.23 40.94
N ASN A 267 -6.93 3.96 41.53
CA ASN A 267 -8.16 3.72 40.78
C ASN A 267 -8.57 4.93 39.93
N LYS A 268 -8.54 6.15 40.48
CA LYS A 268 -8.78 7.40 39.74
C LYS A 268 -7.81 7.57 38.56
N SER A 269 -6.53 7.24 38.75
CA SER A 269 -5.50 7.35 37.71
C SER A 269 -5.70 6.32 36.60
N LEU A 270 -6.09 5.08 36.94
CA LEU A 270 -6.41 4.04 35.96
C LEU A 270 -7.64 4.39 35.13
N LEU A 271 -8.69 4.91 35.78
CA LEU A 271 -9.89 5.38 35.09
C LEU A 271 -9.55 6.54 34.12
N MET A 272 -8.74 7.48 34.57
CA MET A 272 -8.30 8.59 33.71
C MET A 272 -7.51 8.10 32.49
N LEU A 273 -6.56 7.17 32.67
CA LEU A 273 -5.81 6.54 31.58
C LEU A 273 -6.76 5.88 30.59
N SER A 274 -7.71 5.08 31.09
CA SER A 274 -8.72 4.45 30.24
C SER A 274 -9.53 5.46 29.44
N LYS A 275 -9.98 6.57 30.06
CA LYS A 275 -10.71 7.63 29.36
C LYS A 275 -9.87 8.32 28.29
N ILE A 276 -8.58 8.56 28.53
CA ILE A 276 -7.67 9.18 27.56
C ILE A 276 -7.44 8.24 26.38
N GLU A 277 -7.09 6.98 26.63
CA GLU A 277 -6.83 5.97 25.60
C GLU A 277 -8.06 5.71 24.73
N ASN A 278 -9.23 5.83 25.33
CA ASN A 278 -10.51 5.68 24.66
C ASN A 278 -11.04 6.98 24.05
N GLN A 279 -10.23 8.05 23.98
CA GLN A 279 -10.60 9.34 23.38
C GLN A 279 -11.95 9.90 23.91
N GLN A 280 -12.25 9.70 25.20
CA GLN A 280 -13.53 10.08 25.81
C GLN A 280 -13.61 11.56 26.23
N PHE A 281 -12.55 12.31 26.01
CA PHE A 281 -12.53 13.75 26.26
C PHE A 281 -12.95 14.48 24.99
N GLY A 282 -14.20 14.96 24.98
CA GLY A 282 -14.71 15.91 23.99
C GLY A 282 -14.28 17.36 24.30
N ASP A 283 -14.88 18.32 23.63
CA ASP A 283 -14.79 19.76 23.90
C ASP A 283 -13.34 20.30 23.98
N GLU A 284 -12.72 20.44 22.82
CA GLU A 284 -11.42 21.07 22.68
C GLU A 284 -11.58 22.60 22.58
N GLU A 285 -10.81 23.30 23.39
CA GLU A 285 -10.71 24.78 23.37
C GLU A 285 -9.26 25.25 23.23
N VAL A 286 -9.05 26.52 22.92
CA VAL A 286 -7.71 27.11 22.89
C VAL A 286 -7.27 27.40 24.33
N VAL A 287 -6.45 26.52 24.89
CA VAL A 287 -5.93 26.65 26.26
C VAL A 287 -4.71 27.57 26.27
N ASN A 288 -4.71 28.56 27.20
CA ASN A 288 -3.55 29.37 27.52
C ASN A 288 -2.73 28.69 28.62
N PHE A 289 -1.59 28.10 28.23
CA PHE A 289 -0.73 27.35 29.17
C PHE A 289 -0.07 28.23 30.22
N ASN A 290 0.20 29.49 29.93
CA ASN A 290 0.76 30.43 30.91
C ASN A 290 -0.18 30.60 32.09
N GLU A 291 -1.45 30.93 31.82
CA GLU A 291 -2.47 31.11 32.87
C GLU A 291 -2.69 29.81 33.64
N LEU A 292 -2.74 28.67 32.95
CA LEU A 292 -2.97 27.38 33.58
C LEU A 292 -1.81 26.95 34.49
N ILE A 293 -0.55 27.20 34.07
CA ILE A 293 0.64 26.93 34.88
C ILE A 293 0.65 27.82 36.14
N ILE A 294 0.34 29.11 35.99
CA ILE A 294 0.24 30.03 37.15
C ILE A 294 -0.81 29.54 38.16
N GLN A 295 -2.04 29.27 37.68
CA GLN A 295 -3.13 28.76 38.50
C GLN A 295 -2.72 27.49 39.28
N LEU A 296 -2.16 26.50 38.57
CA LEU A 296 -1.76 25.24 39.20
C LEU A 296 -0.57 25.40 40.13
N THR A 297 0.35 26.31 39.89
CA THR A 297 1.45 26.59 40.84
C THR A 297 0.95 27.24 42.11
N GLU A 298 -0.09 28.07 42.08
CA GLU A 298 -0.79 28.59 43.25
C GLU A 298 -1.48 27.49 44.04
N ASP A 299 -2.19 26.55 43.35
CA ASP A 299 -2.84 25.40 44.00
C ASP A 299 -1.85 24.48 44.76
N PHE A 300 -0.58 24.46 44.35
CA PHE A 300 0.48 23.65 44.96
C PHE A 300 1.37 24.46 45.93
N SER A 301 1.06 25.71 46.25
CA SER A 301 1.86 26.58 47.13
C SER A 301 2.09 25.96 48.51
N ASP A 302 1.03 25.45 49.17
CA ASP A 302 1.12 24.84 50.50
C ASP A 302 2.01 23.60 50.50
N LEU A 303 1.90 22.76 49.47
CA LEU A 303 2.76 21.59 49.33
C LEU A 303 4.22 21.96 49.07
N ALA A 304 4.46 23.00 48.27
CA ALA A 304 5.80 23.50 48.00
C ALA A 304 6.44 24.10 49.28
N GLU A 305 5.67 24.87 50.08
CA GLU A 305 6.11 25.40 51.36
C GLU A 305 6.42 24.26 52.34
N PHE A 306 5.51 23.27 52.49
CA PHE A 306 5.71 22.10 53.32
C PHE A 306 6.98 21.31 52.94
N LYS A 307 7.27 21.17 51.66
CA LYS A 307 8.48 20.48 51.14
C LYS A 307 9.71 21.41 51.10
N GLN A 308 9.59 22.68 51.47
CA GLN A 308 10.64 23.71 51.38
C GLN A 308 11.22 23.82 49.96
N VAL A 309 10.37 23.78 48.92
CA VAL A 309 10.76 23.84 47.50
C VAL A 309 10.30 25.15 46.88
N LYS A 310 11.20 25.85 46.24
CA LYS A 310 10.89 27.15 45.58
C LYS A 310 10.38 26.88 44.16
N ILE A 311 9.18 27.42 43.83
CA ILE A 311 8.65 27.37 42.47
C ILE A 311 8.94 28.72 41.76
N SER A 312 9.39 28.66 40.51
CA SER A 312 9.61 29.84 39.65
C SER A 312 9.11 29.60 38.22
N ILE A 313 8.65 30.67 37.58
CA ILE A 313 8.18 30.64 36.18
C ILE A 313 8.99 31.69 35.42
N ILE A 314 9.65 31.27 34.35
CA ILE A 314 10.45 32.11 33.47
C ILE A 314 9.94 32.06 32.05
N GLY A 315 10.13 33.14 31.29
CA GLY A 315 9.72 33.26 29.89
C GLY A 315 8.56 34.27 29.70
N ASN A 316 8.62 35.01 28.60
CA ASN A 316 7.63 36.03 28.25
C ASN A 316 6.76 35.61 27.04
N ALA A 317 7.00 34.44 26.47
CA ALA A 317 6.24 33.94 25.34
C ALA A 317 4.84 33.46 25.80
N VAL A 318 3.84 33.63 24.94
CA VAL A 318 2.47 33.17 25.19
C VAL A 318 2.27 31.86 24.46
N LEU A 319 2.10 30.77 25.22
CA LEU A 319 1.88 29.43 24.71
C LEU A 319 0.38 29.10 24.70
N LYS A 320 -0.20 28.96 23.51
CA LYS A 320 -1.61 28.56 23.32
C LYS A 320 -1.69 27.33 22.44
N PHE A 321 -2.49 26.35 22.86
CA PHE A 321 -2.72 25.15 22.07
C PHE A 321 -4.18 24.66 22.21
N LYS A 322 -4.75 24.12 21.10
CA LYS A 322 -6.12 23.64 21.09
C LYS A 322 -6.18 22.20 21.61
N MET A 323 -6.74 22.04 22.81
CA MET A 323 -6.95 20.74 23.45
C MET A 323 -8.03 20.81 24.52
N ASN A 324 -8.41 19.65 25.10
CA ASN A 324 -9.29 19.63 26.26
C ASN A 324 -8.60 20.26 27.49
N ARG A 325 -9.25 21.25 28.12
CA ARG A 325 -8.69 22.00 29.28
C ARG A 325 -8.39 21.09 30.48
N GLY A 326 -9.25 20.10 30.74
CA GLY A 326 -9.05 19.15 31.84
C GLY A 326 -7.80 18.28 31.61
N LEU A 327 -7.54 17.86 30.37
CA LEU A 327 -6.31 17.12 29.99
C LEU A 327 -5.06 18.01 30.06
N ALA A 328 -5.15 19.26 29.67
CA ALA A 328 -4.05 20.22 29.85
C ALA A 328 -3.70 20.39 31.33
N GLY A 329 -4.71 20.56 32.19
CA GLY A 329 -4.54 20.62 33.64
C GLY A 329 -3.93 19.35 34.20
N ALA A 330 -4.40 18.17 33.78
CA ALA A 330 -3.85 16.89 34.23
C ALA A 330 -2.39 16.70 33.80
N LEU A 331 -2.00 17.16 32.59
CA LEU A 331 -0.63 17.13 32.10
C LEU A 331 0.30 17.90 33.04
N ILE A 332 -0.04 19.17 33.29
CA ILE A 332 0.78 20.05 34.14
C ILE A 332 0.79 19.53 35.60
N ASN A 333 -0.38 19.15 36.12
CA ASN A 333 -0.51 18.64 37.50
C ASN A 333 0.38 17.42 37.76
N ASN A 334 0.39 16.44 36.83
CA ASN A 334 1.23 15.25 37.00
C ASN A 334 2.73 15.58 36.93
N LEU A 335 3.14 16.50 36.05
CA LEU A 335 4.53 16.93 35.96
C LEU A 335 4.95 17.74 37.21
N LEU A 336 4.12 18.69 37.64
CA LEU A 336 4.40 19.53 38.81
C LEU A 336 4.43 18.72 40.08
N LYS A 337 3.43 17.84 40.30
CA LYS A 337 3.41 16.95 41.45
C LYS A 337 4.64 16.04 41.50
N ASN A 338 5.05 15.51 40.33
CA ASN A 338 6.26 14.70 40.21
C ASN A 338 7.51 15.50 40.64
N ALA A 339 7.63 16.74 40.15
CA ALA A 339 8.73 17.64 40.42
C ALA A 339 8.82 18.04 41.92
N LEU A 340 7.68 18.15 42.62
CA LEU A 340 7.63 18.47 44.05
C LEU A 340 7.87 17.23 44.91
N VAL A 341 7.23 16.09 44.63
CA VAL A 341 7.33 14.85 45.42
C VAL A 341 8.74 14.27 45.41
N HIS A 342 9.42 14.34 44.25
CA HIS A 342 10.77 13.81 44.08
C HIS A 342 11.88 14.88 44.24
N ASN A 343 11.57 15.98 44.93
CA ASN A 343 12.53 17.02 45.26
C ASN A 343 13.17 16.81 46.62
N HIS A 344 14.18 17.59 46.96
CA HIS A 344 14.78 17.66 48.29
C HIS A 344 14.48 19.02 48.95
N PRO A 345 14.55 19.14 50.30
CA PRO A 345 14.45 20.43 50.99
C PRO A 345 15.44 21.45 50.41
N GLU A 346 15.03 22.72 50.34
CA GLU A 346 15.75 23.84 49.73
C GLU A 346 15.96 23.68 48.20
N GLY A 347 15.28 22.73 47.57
CA GLY A 347 15.29 22.53 46.15
C GLY A 347 14.42 23.54 45.39
N PHE A 348 14.37 23.38 44.09
CA PHE A 348 13.57 24.25 43.23
C PHE A 348 12.79 23.46 42.16
N VAL A 349 11.72 24.07 41.67
CA VAL A 349 10.99 23.73 40.44
C VAL A 349 10.89 24.96 39.58
N GLU A 350 11.33 24.86 38.33
CA GLU A 350 11.34 25.97 37.39
C GLU A 350 10.57 25.61 36.14
N PHE A 351 9.55 26.41 35.81
CA PHE A 351 8.90 26.36 34.49
C PHE A 351 9.56 27.36 33.55
N SER A 352 9.94 26.90 32.35
CA SER A 352 10.38 27.77 31.26
C SER A 352 9.39 27.63 30.09
N ILE A 353 8.84 28.80 29.65
CA ILE A 353 7.77 28.82 28.64
C ILE A 353 8.29 29.56 27.38
N ASP A 354 8.20 28.87 26.25
CA ASP A 354 8.50 29.36 24.89
C ASP A 354 7.23 29.42 24.04
N GLU A 355 7.30 29.91 22.81
CA GLU A 355 6.15 30.01 21.90
C GLU A 355 5.47 28.70 21.59
N ASN A 356 6.23 27.59 21.49
CA ASN A 356 5.73 26.26 21.09
C ASN A 356 6.09 25.15 22.09
N SER A 357 6.64 25.49 23.24
CA SER A 357 7.05 24.51 24.23
C SER A 357 7.05 25.06 25.64
N PHE A 358 6.90 24.19 26.61
CA PHE A 358 7.31 24.50 27.98
C PHE A 358 8.19 23.37 28.53
N SER A 359 9.05 23.72 29.46
CA SER A 359 9.81 22.73 30.23
C SER A 359 9.58 22.93 31.73
N ILE A 360 9.60 21.82 32.47
CA ILE A 360 9.66 21.81 33.90
C ILE A 360 10.97 21.18 34.35
N THR A 361 11.75 21.92 35.13
CA THR A 361 13.04 21.48 35.63
C THR A 361 13.00 21.48 37.14
N ASN A 362 13.47 20.41 37.78
CA ASN A 362 13.51 20.31 39.22
C ASN A 362 14.85 19.76 39.70
N SER A 363 15.27 20.23 40.85
CA SER A 363 16.29 19.56 41.66
C SER A 363 15.71 18.24 42.24
N GLY A 364 16.55 17.22 42.33
CA GLY A 364 16.10 15.89 42.80
C GLY A 364 17.30 14.98 43.01
N LEU A 365 17.13 13.69 42.81
CA LEU A 365 18.23 12.72 42.90
C LEU A 365 19.34 13.04 41.87
N ASN A 366 20.60 13.00 42.28
CA ASN A 366 21.76 13.25 41.43
C ASN A 366 22.09 12.07 40.50
N SER A 367 21.07 11.42 39.95
CA SER A 367 21.25 10.30 39.00
C SER A 367 20.15 10.36 37.92
N PRO A 368 20.50 10.08 36.66
CA PRO A 368 19.51 10.08 35.57
C PRO A 368 18.47 8.98 35.78
N LEU A 369 17.23 9.28 35.42
CA LEU A 369 16.17 8.28 35.35
C LEU A 369 16.31 7.47 34.04
N ASN A 370 15.83 6.23 34.05
CA ASN A 370 15.78 5.42 32.85
C ASN A 370 14.73 5.98 31.86
N SER A 371 15.19 6.69 30.82
CA SER A 371 14.35 7.38 29.83
C SER A 371 13.34 6.46 29.14
N ASP A 372 13.65 5.18 28.97
CA ASP A 372 12.80 4.21 28.30
C ASP A 372 11.70 3.65 29.20
N ALA A 373 11.95 3.65 30.51
CA ALA A 373 11.07 3.04 31.49
C ALA A 373 10.18 4.04 32.26
N ILE A 374 10.59 5.30 32.41
CA ILE A 374 9.89 6.30 33.25
C ILE A 374 8.44 6.55 32.87
N PHE A 375 8.07 6.29 31.61
CA PHE A 375 6.71 6.44 31.09
C PHE A 375 5.88 5.15 31.17
N ASN A 376 6.48 4.03 31.61
CA ASN A 376 5.75 2.77 31.75
C ASN A 376 4.81 2.83 32.96
N ARG A 377 3.68 2.14 32.89
CA ARG A 377 2.72 2.04 33.99
C ARG A 377 3.36 1.35 35.15
N PHE A 378 3.09 1.86 36.38
CA PHE A 378 3.59 1.35 37.66
C PHE A 378 5.12 1.41 37.81
N TYR A 379 5.83 2.05 36.89
CA TYR A 379 7.27 2.24 37.07
C TYR A 379 7.58 3.23 38.17
N ARG A 380 8.51 2.87 39.04
CA ARG A 380 8.99 3.67 40.16
C ARG A 380 10.51 3.56 40.27
N HIS A 381 11.17 4.65 40.47
CA HIS A 381 12.61 4.66 40.72
C HIS A 381 12.91 4.52 42.23
N THR A 382 11.99 4.95 43.12
CA THR A 382 12.09 4.86 44.55
C THR A 382 10.84 4.17 45.14
N THR A 383 11.00 3.50 46.27
CA THR A 383 9.92 2.77 46.98
C THR A 383 9.05 3.65 47.88
N THR A 384 9.09 4.98 47.71
CA THR A 384 8.27 5.90 48.49
C THR A 384 6.79 5.64 48.32
N ASN A 385 6.04 5.57 49.41
CA ASN A 385 4.60 5.28 49.42
C ASN A 385 3.72 6.36 48.80
N GLU A 386 4.25 7.53 48.46
CA GLU A 386 3.50 8.69 47.98
C GLU A 386 3.18 8.58 46.48
N SER A 387 3.93 7.81 45.68
CA SER A 387 3.73 7.74 44.24
C SER A 387 3.01 6.47 43.79
N THR A 388 2.04 6.61 42.87
CA THR A 388 1.31 5.48 42.27
C THR A 388 2.04 4.84 41.07
N GLY A 389 3.06 5.50 40.52
CA GLY A 389 3.75 5.07 39.30
C GLY A 389 2.91 5.25 38.03
N LEU A 390 1.80 6.03 38.08
CA LEU A 390 0.89 6.25 36.95
C LEU A 390 0.96 7.69 36.42
N GLY A 391 1.56 8.64 37.13
CA GLY A 391 1.56 10.06 36.72
C GLY A 391 2.21 10.30 35.36
N LEU A 392 3.43 9.79 35.13
CA LEU A 392 4.13 9.95 33.86
C LEU A 392 3.51 9.13 32.72
N SER A 393 2.85 8.00 32.99
CA SER A 393 2.08 7.26 31.99
C SER A 393 0.82 8.01 31.57
N ILE A 394 0.15 8.76 32.48
CA ILE A 394 -0.93 9.69 32.12
C ILE A 394 -0.41 10.80 31.20
N VAL A 395 0.72 11.42 31.55
CA VAL A 395 1.40 12.42 30.71
C VAL A 395 1.64 11.86 29.33
N LYS A 396 2.19 10.65 29.21
CA LYS A 396 2.48 9.99 27.91
C LYS A 396 1.22 9.72 27.10
N SER A 397 0.13 9.27 27.75
CA SER A 397 -1.15 9.03 27.06
C SER A 397 -1.76 10.33 26.53
N ILE A 398 -1.74 11.43 27.32
CA ILE A 398 -2.22 12.75 26.87
C ILE A 398 -1.41 13.22 25.65
N ILE A 399 -0.09 13.16 25.73
CA ILE A 399 0.82 13.59 24.66
C ILE A 399 0.58 12.83 23.38
N ASN A 400 0.42 11.52 23.46
CA ASN A 400 0.14 10.67 22.30
C ASN A 400 -1.21 11.02 21.63
N SER A 401 -2.24 11.36 22.43
CA SER A 401 -3.57 11.73 21.93
C SER A 401 -3.56 13.03 21.10
N TYR A 402 -2.64 13.94 21.39
CA TYR A 402 -2.53 15.24 20.72
C TYR A 402 -1.30 15.39 19.81
N SER A 403 -0.55 14.31 19.57
CA SER A 403 0.68 14.33 18.76
C SER A 403 1.73 15.33 19.28
N ILE A 404 1.75 15.56 20.58
CA ILE A 404 2.71 16.41 21.31
C ILE A 404 3.99 15.58 21.54
N LEU A 405 5.15 16.24 21.62
CA LEU A 405 6.41 15.55 21.93
C LEU A 405 6.83 15.83 23.37
N ILE A 406 7.37 14.80 24.03
CA ILE A 406 8.02 14.92 25.33
C ILE A 406 9.46 14.45 25.24
N SER A 407 10.35 15.17 25.85
CA SER A 407 11.74 14.74 26.06
C SER A 407 12.12 14.89 27.51
N TYR A 408 12.88 13.94 28.01
CA TYR A 408 13.52 13.97 29.33
C TYR A 408 15.03 14.18 29.14
N SER A 409 15.61 15.03 29.96
CA SER A 409 17.06 15.24 30.05
C SER A 409 17.52 15.40 31.48
N PHE A 410 18.76 14.97 31.75
CA PHE A 410 19.44 15.14 33.04
C PHE A 410 20.85 15.67 32.80
N LYS A 411 21.16 16.83 33.33
CA LYS A 411 22.53 17.40 33.35
C LYS A 411 23.06 17.58 34.78
N SER A 412 22.29 18.09 35.65
CA SER A 412 22.46 18.22 37.10
C SER A 412 21.10 18.19 37.75
N ASN A 413 20.06 18.51 36.97
CA ASN A 413 18.67 18.57 37.39
C ASN A 413 17.83 17.76 36.38
N HIS A 414 16.69 17.27 36.83
CA HIS A 414 15.73 16.61 35.96
C HIS A 414 14.92 17.62 35.18
N SER A 415 14.84 17.48 33.86
CA SER A 415 14.07 18.38 33.00
C SER A 415 13.18 17.59 32.03
N PHE A 416 11.89 17.90 32.05
CA PHE A 416 10.89 17.41 31.08
C PHE A 416 10.47 18.55 30.19
N LYS A 417 10.70 18.41 28.88
CA LYS A 417 10.29 19.41 27.88
C LYS A 417 9.13 18.86 27.04
N ILE A 418 8.06 19.65 26.99
CA ILE A 418 6.85 19.40 26.22
C ILE A 418 6.87 20.32 25.01
N THR A 419 6.81 19.74 23.78
CA THR A 419 6.86 20.50 22.52
C THR A 419 5.59 20.26 21.73
N PHE A 420 4.86 21.32 21.45
CA PHE A 420 3.62 21.27 20.70
C PHE A 420 3.90 21.34 19.18
N PRO A 421 3.10 20.66 18.34
CA PRO A 421 3.25 20.74 16.90
C PRO A 421 3.05 22.18 16.42
N LYS A 422 3.89 22.63 15.51
CA LYS A 422 3.69 23.94 14.86
C LYS A 422 2.41 23.88 14.02
N LYS A 423 1.60 24.93 14.12
CA LYS A 423 0.40 25.10 13.29
C LYS A 423 0.74 25.25 11.82
#